data_8d7fb9b4cbe7f2726280d1293c773ce7
#
_entry.id   8d7fb9b4cbe7f2726280d1293c773ce7
#
_cell.length_a   1.000
_cell.length_b   1.000
_cell.length_c   1.000
_cell.angle_alpha   90.00
_cell.angle_beta   90.00
_cell.angle_gamma   90.00
#
_symmetry.space_group_name_H-M   'P 1'
#
loop_
_entity.id
_entity.type
_entity.pdbx_description
1 polymer ?
#
loop_
_entity_poly.entity_id
_entity_poly.type
_entity_poly.pdbx_seq_one_letter_code
_entity_poly.pdbx_strand_id
1 'polypeptide(L)'
;MKNITFVSALFDIDRVDGRKWDEYLKWFDVTLKLRVPMLLFITEDLQEFVDERRGDLPTKTVHITPEEIPYYHLKEPIQKILDSDDYKNNISDPDRIECKQAMHPIINFSKFAWLDQAVKLNPFDSELYF
;
A
#
# COMPACT_ATOMS: atom_id res chain seq x y z
N MET A 1 23.65 15.30 -6.86
CA MET A 1 22.72 14.16 -7.01
C MET A 1 21.41 14.53 -6.32
N LYS A 2 20.30 14.31 -6.99
CA LYS A 2 18.98 14.63 -6.41
C LYS A 2 18.65 13.66 -5.29
N ASN A 3 18.12 14.17 -4.17
CA ASN A 3 17.63 13.33 -3.09
C ASN A 3 16.29 12.71 -3.47
N ILE A 4 16.16 11.42 -3.23
CA ILE A 4 14.95 10.66 -3.55
C ILE A 4 14.37 10.08 -2.25
N THR A 5 13.06 10.22 -2.07
CA THR A 5 12.32 9.48 -1.05
C THR A 5 11.50 8.39 -1.72
N PHE A 6 11.69 7.16 -1.27
CA PHE A 6 10.86 6.03 -1.66
C PHE A 6 9.60 5.99 -0.78
N VAL A 7 8.43 5.99 -1.40
CA VAL A 7 7.14 5.98 -0.72
C VAL A 7 6.48 4.62 -0.91
N SER A 8 6.09 3.98 0.16
CA SER A 8 5.41 2.69 0.10
C SER A 8 4.33 2.58 1.17
N ALA A 9 3.49 1.59 1.01
CA ALA A 9 2.45 1.27 1.97
C ALA A 9 2.24 -0.24 2.02
N LEU A 10 1.94 -0.76 3.19
CA LEU A 10 1.62 -2.16 3.35
C LEU A 10 0.48 -2.34 4.35
N PHE A 11 -0.56 -3.04 3.90
CA PHE A 11 -1.74 -3.36 4.69
C PHE A 11 -2.16 -4.79 4.42
N ASP A 12 -2.55 -5.49 5.45
CA ASP A 12 -3.23 -6.77 5.30
C ASP A 12 -4.68 -6.50 4.87
N ILE A 13 -4.99 -6.85 3.63
CA ILE A 13 -6.33 -6.70 3.08
C ILE A 13 -7.16 -7.97 3.21
N ASP A 14 -6.66 -8.95 3.93
CA ASP A 14 -7.32 -10.22 4.14
C ASP A 14 -7.72 -10.90 2.82
N ARG A 15 -6.72 -11.10 1.94
CA ARG A 15 -6.94 -11.63 0.60
C ARG A 15 -7.68 -12.97 0.64
N VAL A 16 -8.73 -13.05 -0.15
CA VAL A 16 -9.59 -14.23 -0.22
C VAL A 16 -8.94 -15.39 -0.98
N ASP A 17 -7.97 -15.11 -1.85
CA ASP A 17 -7.22 -16.11 -2.60
C ASP A 17 -5.82 -15.64 -3.01
N GLY A 18 -5.02 -16.55 -3.56
CA GLY A 18 -3.71 -16.26 -4.11
C GLY A 18 -2.67 -15.97 -3.03
N ARG A 19 -1.93 -14.86 -3.20
CA ARG A 19 -0.81 -14.50 -2.34
C ARG A 19 -1.26 -14.21 -0.90
N LYS A 20 -0.64 -14.89 0.06
CA LYS A 20 -0.95 -14.74 1.49
C LYS A 20 -0.14 -13.62 2.14
N TRP A 21 -0.55 -13.21 3.34
CA TRP A 21 0.09 -12.15 4.10
C TRP A 21 1.60 -12.40 4.32
N ASP A 22 1.99 -13.62 4.65
CA ASP A 22 3.40 -13.99 4.85
C ASP A 22 4.27 -13.74 3.61
N GLU A 23 3.72 -13.90 2.42
CA GLU A 23 4.44 -13.62 1.17
C GLU A 23 4.63 -12.12 0.96
N TYR A 24 3.64 -11.31 1.32
CA TYR A 24 3.78 -9.85 1.32
C TYR A 24 4.86 -9.39 2.30
N LEU A 25 4.89 -9.97 3.50
CA LEU A 25 5.91 -9.65 4.50
C LEU A 25 7.32 -10.01 4.02
N LYS A 26 7.50 -11.15 3.35
CA LYS A 26 8.79 -11.54 2.75
C LYS A 26 9.26 -10.52 1.72
N TRP A 27 8.37 -10.06 0.87
CA TRP A 27 8.72 -9.09 -0.17
C TRP A 27 8.98 -7.71 0.41
N PHE A 28 8.21 -7.35 1.42
CA PHE A 28 8.43 -6.10 2.14
C PHE A 28 9.78 -6.11 2.88
N ASP A 29 10.17 -7.23 3.46
CA ASP A 29 11.50 -7.41 4.06
C ASP A 29 12.62 -7.06 3.08
N VAL A 30 12.51 -7.52 1.84
CA VAL A 30 13.49 -7.19 0.78
C VAL A 30 13.47 -5.69 0.45
N THR A 31 12.29 -5.11 0.31
CA THR A 31 12.12 -3.68 0.03
C THR A 31 12.73 -2.80 1.12
N LEU A 32 12.54 -3.16 2.39
CA LEU A 32 13.05 -2.40 3.53
C LEU A 32 14.58 -2.36 3.61
N LYS A 33 15.27 -3.25 2.91
CA LYS A 33 16.74 -3.27 2.84
C LYS A 33 17.34 -2.24 1.88
N LEU A 34 16.52 -1.59 1.08
CA LEU A 34 16.99 -0.54 0.16
C LEU A 34 17.58 0.63 0.97
N ARG A 35 18.77 1.08 0.57
CA ARG A 35 19.50 2.12 1.27
C ARG A 35 19.14 3.53 0.77
N VAL A 36 17.85 3.82 0.75
CA VAL A 36 17.29 5.11 0.39
C VAL A 36 16.35 5.60 1.51
N PRO A 37 16.15 6.90 1.66
CA PRO A 37 15.12 7.41 2.57
C PRO A 37 13.76 6.85 2.22
N MET A 38 13.00 6.40 3.22
CA MET A 38 11.67 5.83 3.03
C MET A 38 10.61 6.54 3.86
N LEU A 39 9.47 6.79 3.24
CA LEU A 39 8.23 7.16 3.91
C LEU A 39 7.23 6.03 3.72
N LEU A 40 6.77 5.46 4.83
CA LEU A 40 5.97 4.24 4.83
C LEU A 40 4.63 4.47 5.52
N PHE A 41 3.54 4.16 4.82
CA PHE A 41 2.19 4.15 5.38
C PHE A 41 1.87 2.71 5.79
N ILE A 42 1.75 2.49 7.09
CA ILE A 42 1.58 1.15 7.68
C ILE A 42 0.60 1.19 8.84
N THR A 43 0.11 0.05 9.26
CA THR A 43 -0.56 -0.09 10.53
C THR A 43 0.45 -0.13 11.69
N GLU A 44 0.04 0.27 12.88
CA GLU A 44 0.93 0.38 14.04
C GLU A 44 1.66 -0.94 14.37
N ASP A 45 0.99 -2.07 14.20
CA ASP A 45 1.55 -3.40 14.46
C ASP A 45 2.75 -3.77 13.57
N LEU A 46 2.95 -3.08 12.44
CA LEU A 46 4.12 -3.27 11.58
C LEU A 46 5.34 -2.43 11.98
N GLN A 47 5.21 -1.54 12.95
CA GLN A 47 6.31 -0.63 13.32
C GLN A 47 7.57 -1.36 13.75
N GLU A 48 7.44 -2.35 14.62
CA GLU A 48 8.59 -3.14 15.08
C GLU A 48 9.26 -3.89 13.92
N PHE A 49 8.48 -4.48 13.03
CA PHE A 49 8.97 -5.15 11.82
C PHE A 49 9.80 -4.19 10.95
N VAL A 50 9.34 -2.96 10.79
CA VAL A 50 10.05 -1.93 10.02
C VAL A 50 11.34 -1.51 10.74
N ASP A 51 11.27 -1.22 12.04
CA ASP A 51 12.40 -0.73 12.82
C ASP A 51 13.56 -1.73 12.84
N GLU A 52 13.27 -3.01 13.01
CA GLU A 52 14.27 -4.08 12.98
C GLU A 52 15.03 -4.16 11.65
N ARG A 53 14.35 -3.89 10.55
CA ARG A 53 14.94 -4.00 9.20
C ARG A 53 15.55 -2.71 8.70
N ARG A 54 15.04 -1.58 9.12
CA ARG A 54 15.56 -0.27 8.72
C ARG A 54 16.76 0.17 9.56
N GLY A 55 16.78 -0.17 10.84
CA GLY A 55 17.86 0.26 11.74
C GLY A 55 18.07 1.78 11.67
N ASP A 56 19.29 2.20 11.35
CA ASP A 56 19.67 3.62 11.25
C ASP A 56 19.37 4.26 9.87
N LEU A 57 18.78 3.52 8.95
CA LEU A 57 18.43 4.07 7.63
C LEU A 57 17.31 5.12 7.77
N PRO A 58 17.39 6.25 7.05
CA PRO A 58 16.37 7.30 7.13
C PRO A 58 14.98 6.75 6.82
N THR A 59 14.09 6.80 7.82
CA THR A 59 12.76 6.20 7.71
C THR A 59 11.73 7.05 8.45
N LYS A 60 10.65 7.37 7.78
CA LYS A 60 9.45 7.98 8.37
C LYS A 60 8.28 7.04 8.20
N THR A 61 7.64 6.66 9.29
CA THR A 61 6.40 5.89 9.24
C THR A 61 5.21 6.78 9.57
N VAL A 62 4.12 6.55 8.87
CA VAL A 62 2.81 7.16 9.16
C VAL A 62 1.86 6.03 9.48
N HIS A 63 1.37 5.98 10.70
CA HIS A 63 0.42 4.97 11.13
C HIS A 63 -0.98 5.36 10.70
N ILE A 64 -1.62 4.49 9.94
CA ILE A 64 -3.03 4.63 9.58
C ILE A 64 -3.74 3.29 9.78
N THR A 65 -5.03 3.37 10.09
CA THR A 65 -5.89 2.19 10.09
C THR A 65 -6.37 1.87 8.68
N PRO A 66 -6.86 0.65 8.39
CA PRO A 66 -7.42 0.34 7.08
C PRO A 66 -8.53 1.31 6.65
N GLU A 67 -9.34 1.78 7.59
CA GLU A 67 -10.42 2.74 7.33
C GLU A 67 -9.91 4.13 6.92
N GLU A 68 -8.67 4.46 7.26
CA GLU A 68 -8.02 5.71 6.89
C GLU A 68 -7.31 5.65 5.53
N ILE A 69 -7.31 4.49 4.86
CA ILE A 69 -6.81 4.38 3.49
C ILE A 69 -7.61 5.34 2.61
N PRO A 70 -6.96 6.17 1.76
CA PRO A 70 -7.62 7.32 1.11
C PRO A 70 -8.92 7.04 0.40
N TYR A 71 -9.06 5.89 -0.24
CA TYR A 71 -10.29 5.52 -0.97
C TYR A 71 -11.09 4.41 -0.29
N TYR A 72 -10.85 4.15 0.99
CA TYR A 72 -11.60 3.15 1.75
C TYR A 72 -13.12 3.35 1.71
N HIS A 73 -13.58 4.60 1.69
CA HIS A 73 -15.00 4.95 1.61
C HIS A 73 -15.70 4.42 0.34
N LEU A 74 -14.93 4.00 -0.67
CA LEU A 74 -15.46 3.40 -1.89
C LEU A 74 -15.55 1.87 -1.83
N LYS A 75 -15.19 1.25 -0.70
CA LYS A 75 -15.15 -0.21 -0.56
C LYS A 75 -16.48 -0.86 -0.89
N GLU A 76 -17.57 -0.41 -0.26
CA GLU A 76 -18.89 -1.01 -0.48
C GLU A 76 -19.40 -0.83 -1.92
N PRO A 77 -19.42 0.39 -2.50
CA PRO A 77 -19.86 0.56 -3.88
C PRO A 77 -19.00 -0.23 -4.87
N ILE A 78 -17.69 -0.28 -4.69
CA ILE A 78 -16.81 -1.06 -5.58
C ILE A 78 -17.09 -2.56 -5.44
N GLN A 79 -17.19 -3.07 -4.21
CA GLN A 79 -17.47 -4.49 -4.00
C GLN A 79 -18.81 -4.91 -4.60
N LYS A 80 -19.81 -4.05 -4.50
CA LYS A 80 -21.13 -4.30 -5.11
C LYS A 80 -21.05 -4.43 -6.64
N ILE A 81 -20.20 -3.60 -7.28
CA ILE A 81 -19.96 -3.70 -8.72
C ILE A 81 -19.24 -5.00 -9.05
N LEU A 82 -18.17 -5.34 -8.30
CA LEU A 82 -17.38 -6.54 -8.54
C LEU A 82 -18.21 -7.82 -8.37
N ASP A 83 -19.16 -7.83 -7.47
CA ASP A 83 -20.03 -8.98 -7.20
C ASP A 83 -21.19 -9.11 -8.19
N SER A 84 -21.44 -8.10 -9.02
CA SER A 84 -22.54 -8.10 -9.97
C SER A 84 -22.31 -9.08 -11.14
N ASP A 85 -23.36 -9.71 -11.62
CA ASP A 85 -23.30 -10.59 -12.79
C ASP A 85 -22.92 -9.80 -14.05
N ASP A 86 -23.40 -8.57 -14.18
CA ASP A 86 -23.10 -7.71 -15.31
C ASP A 86 -21.57 -7.48 -15.42
N TYR A 87 -20.92 -7.14 -14.33
CA TYR A 87 -19.45 -6.97 -14.30
C TYR A 87 -18.73 -8.27 -14.63
N LYS A 88 -19.09 -9.38 -13.97
CA LYS A 88 -18.44 -10.69 -14.16
C LYS A 88 -18.57 -11.21 -15.60
N ASN A 89 -19.69 -10.95 -16.24
CA ASN A 89 -19.95 -11.41 -17.59
C ASN A 89 -19.29 -10.56 -18.68
N ASN A 90 -18.85 -9.33 -18.34
CA ASN A 90 -18.30 -8.36 -19.30
C ASN A 90 -16.78 -8.13 -19.17
N ILE A 91 -16.10 -8.84 -18.29
CA ILE A 91 -14.63 -8.78 -18.14
C ILE A 91 -13.98 -10.09 -18.59
N SER A 92 -12.75 -9.98 -19.07
CA SER A 92 -12.04 -11.12 -19.66
C SER A 92 -11.54 -12.13 -18.64
N ASP A 93 -11.23 -11.69 -17.41
CA ASP A 93 -10.70 -12.55 -16.35
C ASP A 93 -11.28 -12.17 -14.97
N PRO A 94 -12.51 -12.65 -14.65
CA PRO A 94 -13.17 -12.32 -13.40
C PRO A 94 -12.51 -12.95 -12.16
N ASP A 95 -11.59 -13.87 -12.34
CA ASP A 95 -10.94 -14.59 -11.23
C ASP A 95 -9.72 -13.87 -10.67
N ARG A 96 -9.26 -12.80 -11.30
CA ARG A 96 -8.18 -11.98 -10.78
C ARG A 96 -8.60 -11.26 -9.49
N ILE A 97 -7.65 -11.08 -8.56
CA ILE A 97 -7.94 -10.50 -7.24
C ILE A 97 -8.53 -9.10 -7.33
N GLU A 98 -8.06 -8.27 -8.25
CA GLU A 98 -8.58 -6.91 -8.47
C GLU A 98 -10.03 -6.90 -8.94
N CYS A 99 -10.51 -8.02 -9.48
CA CYS A 99 -11.89 -8.20 -9.94
C CYS A 99 -12.79 -8.86 -8.89
N LYS A 100 -12.25 -9.28 -7.76
CA LYS A 100 -12.98 -9.98 -6.69
C LYS A 100 -13.05 -9.19 -5.40
N GLN A 101 -12.00 -8.50 -5.04
CA GLN A 101 -11.84 -7.86 -3.74
C GLN A 101 -11.55 -6.38 -3.89
N ALA A 102 -12.49 -5.54 -3.46
CA ALA A 102 -12.44 -4.08 -3.62
C ALA A 102 -11.20 -3.45 -2.99
N MET A 103 -10.71 -3.99 -1.87
CA MET A 103 -9.52 -3.43 -1.21
C MET A 103 -8.27 -3.48 -2.07
N HIS A 104 -8.14 -4.42 -2.98
CA HIS A 104 -6.98 -4.51 -3.87
C HIS A 104 -6.87 -3.29 -4.80
N PRO A 105 -7.87 -2.94 -5.62
CA PRO A 105 -7.82 -1.72 -6.43
C PRO A 105 -7.80 -0.45 -5.56
N ILE A 106 -8.47 -0.43 -4.41
CA ILE A 106 -8.46 0.71 -3.50
C ILE A 106 -7.04 1.06 -3.07
N ILE A 107 -6.23 0.07 -2.67
CA ILE A 107 -4.82 0.30 -2.31
C ILE A 107 -4.03 0.80 -3.50
N ASN A 108 -4.23 0.23 -4.69
CA ASN A 108 -3.52 0.66 -5.88
C ASN A 108 -3.82 2.12 -6.25
N PHE A 109 -5.07 2.55 -6.19
CA PHE A 109 -5.43 3.96 -6.43
C PHE A 109 -4.95 4.89 -5.32
N SER A 110 -4.91 4.42 -4.09
CA SER A 110 -4.46 5.21 -2.94
C SER A 110 -2.98 5.58 -3.00
N LYS A 111 -2.18 4.89 -3.80
CA LYS A 111 -0.76 5.21 -3.99
C LYS A 111 -0.54 6.66 -4.44
N PHE A 112 -1.40 7.19 -5.29
CA PHE A 112 -1.30 8.58 -5.73
C PHE A 112 -1.57 9.57 -4.59
N ALA A 113 -2.56 9.29 -3.75
CA ALA A 113 -2.84 10.10 -2.58
C ALA A 113 -1.71 10.05 -1.55
N TRP A 114 -1.10 8.90 -1.34
CA TRP A 114 0.05 8.76 -0.45
C TRP A 114 1.30 9.47 -0.99
N LEU A 115 1.53 9.47 -2.30
CA LEU A 115 2.59 10.27 -2.91
C LEU A 115 2.36 11.77 -2.68
N ASP A 116 1.15 12.25 -2.86
CA ASP A 116 0.80 13.66 -2.58
C ASP A 116 1.04 14.01 -1.10
N GLN A 117 0.63 13.15 -0.18
CA GLN A 117 0.90 13.33 1.25
C GLN A 117 2.40 13.32 1.55
N ALA A 118 3.17 12.43 0.91
CA ALA A 118 4.62 12.35 1.09
C ALA A 118 5.32 13.63 0.66
N VAL A 119 4.92 14.21 -0.47
CA VAL A 119 5.45 15.48 -0.95
C VAL A 119 5.17 16.61 0.06
N LYS A 120 3.96 16.66 0.61
CA LYS A 120 3.57 17.68 1.59
C LYS A 120 4.31 17.52 2.92
N LEU A 121 4.55 16.30 3.38
CA LEU A 121 5.30 16.02 4.61
C LEU A 121 6.79 16.28 4.43
N ASN A 122 7.34 15.88 3.31
CA ASN A 122 8.75 16.04 2.93
C ASN A 122 9.76 15.86 4.07
N PRO A 123 9.77 14.74 4.79
CA PRO A 123 10.55 14.58 6.02
C PRO A 123 12.06 14.56 5.81
N PHE A 124 12.54 14.35 4.57
CA PHE A 124 13.95 14.24 4.22
C PHE A 124 14.44 15.33 3.26
N ASP A 125 13.63 16.36 3.07
CA ASP A 125 13.93 17.46 2.14
C ASP A 125 14.34 16.94 0.74
N SER A 126 13.53 16.03 0.21
CA SER A 126 13.81 15.39 -1.07
C SER A 126 13.21 16.17 -2.23
N GLU A 127 13.88 16.08 -3.39
CA GLU A 127 13.40 16.68 -4.64
C GLU A 127 12.52 15.71 -5.45
N LEU A 128 12.70 14.41 -5.24
CA LEU A 128 11.99 13.38 -5.98
C LEU A 128 11.32 12.37 -5.03
N TYR A 129 10.16 11.92 -5.44
CA TYR A 129 9.36 10.93 -4.73
C TYR A 129 8.98 9.80 -5.68
N PHE A 130 9.17 8.58 -5.19
CA PHE A 130 8.94 7.40 -6.00
C PHE A 130 8.14 6.36 -5.22
#